data_daaef9491c2ad811132d84bf1d1fa6a8
#
_entry.id   daaef9491c2ad811132d84bf1d1fa6a8
#
_cell.length_a   1.000
_cell.length_b   1.000
_cell.length_c   1.000
_cell.angle_alpha   90.00
_cell.angle_beta   90.00
_cell.angle_gamma   90.00
#
_symmetry.space_group_name_H-M   'P 1'
#
loop_
_entity.id
_entity.type
_entity.pdbx_description
1 polymer ?
#
loop_
_entity_poly.entity_id
_entity_poly.type
_entity_poly.pdbx_seq_one_letter_code
_entity_poly.pdbx_strand_id
1 'polypeptide(L)'
;MSDVMEHYQDDGLHEECGVFGMYDFDGHDVARTIYYGLFALQHRGQESCGIAVSDTEGPKGKALSSKGMGLVNEVFTQEDLDKLKGNIGVGHVRYSTAGASTRENAQPLVLNYIKGTLALAHNGNLVNAPELRRELAHDGAIFQTTIDSEVIAYHIARERVKTSSAEEAVQNAMKKLVGSYSLIVMSPRKLIGARDPFGFRPLCIGKRDNAYVLASESCALDTIGAEFVRDVEPGEMVVISPEKGIESHRELCQKEHGRCVFEYIYFARPDSVIDGMSVYQSRIIAGRCLAKDSPVDADLVVGVPESGNAAALGYSLESGIPYGTAFVKNGYVGRTFIKPKQSQRESSVRVKLNVLKDAVAGKRVIMIDDSIVRGTTSDRIVSMLKEAGAKEVHVRISSPPFLYPCYFGTDVPDSDQLIAYNRTIEEIRQITGADSLGYLKLERLPELTGGRQFCQGCFTGKWPIDPPKEDIRGEYDA
;
A
#
# COMPACT_ATOMS: atom_id res chain seq x y z
N MET A 1 12.35 -23.47 -27.78
CA MET A 1 11.95 -22.08 -28.04
C MET A 1 11.25 -21.64 -26.76
N SER A 2 12.03 -21.06 -25.86
CA SER A 2 11.59 -20.59 -24.55
C SER A 2 11.08 -19.16 -24.75
N ASP A 3 9.76 -18.99 -24.67
CA ASP A 3 9.18 -17.65 -24.53
C ASP A 3 9.54 -17.11 -23.15
N VAL A 4 10.49 -16.21 -23.13
CA VAL A 4 10.77 -15.34 -22.00
C VAL A 4 9.53 -14.46 -21.84
N MET A 5 8.73 -14.70 -20.81
CA MET A 5 7.71 -13.76 -20.38
C MET A 5 8.42 -12.53 -19.82
N GLU A 6 8.63 -11.51 -20.66
CA GLU A 6 9.02 -10.18 -20.20
C GLU A 6 7.93 -9.65 -19.25
N HIS A 7 8.27 -9.54 -17.99
CA HIS A 7 7.44 -8.90 -16.97
C HIS A 7 7.15 -7.45 -17.37
N TYR A 8 5.90 -7.17 -17.56
CA TYR A 8 5.37 -5.87 -17.92
C TYR A 8 5.30 -4.98 -16.69
N GLN A 9 6.26 -4.08 -16.51
CA GLN A 9 6.19 -3.04 -15.49
C GLN A 9 5.37 -1.87 -16.04
N ASP A 10 4.27 -1.52 -15.36
CA ASP A 10 3.55 -0.26 -15.52
C ASP A 10 4.50 0.87 -15.04
N ASP A 11 4.54 2.01 -15.73
CA ASP A 11 5.53 3.06 -15.48
C ASP A 11 5.23 3.93 -14.24
N GLY A 12 4.15 3.64 -13.50
CA GLY A 12 3.76 4.32 -12.25
C GLY A 12 4.37 3.70 -11.01
N LEU A 13 4.26 4.39 -9.88
CA LEU A 13 4.43 3.77 -8.58
C LEU A 13 3.33 2.74 -8.39
N HIS A 14 3.74 1.56 -7.95
CA HIS A 14 2.84 0.46 -7.73
C HIS A 14 2.38 0.43 -6.28
N GLU A 15 1.16 -0.01 -6.11
CA GLU A 15 0.41 -0.02 -4.86
C GLU A 15 1.01 -1.02 -3.87
N GLU A 16 0.59 -0.90 -2.64
CA GLU A 16 1.03 -1.75 -1.54
C GLU A 16 -0.10 -2.64 -1.08
N CYS A 17 0.24 -3.75 -0.39
CA CYS A 17 -0.73 -4.67 0.17
C CYS A 17 -1.70 -4.01 1.15
N GLY A 18 -2.90 -4.58 1.29
CA GLY A 18 -3.87 -4.24 2.33
C GLY A 18 -4.22 -5.45 3.19
N VAL A 19 -4.27 -5.26 4.50
CA VAL A 19 -4.64 -6.28 5.48
C VAL A 19 -5.93 -5.91 6.18
N PHE A 20 -6.75 -6.91 6.47
CA PHE A 20 -8.01 -6.76 7.19
C PHE A 20 -8.24 -7.97 8.09
N GLY A 21 -8.68 -7.75 9.33
CA GLY A 21 -9.02 -8.82 10.26
C GLY A 21 -10.24 -8.46 11.09
N MET A 22 -11.05 -9.44 11.45
CA MET A 22 -12.24 -9.23 12.26
C MET A 22 -12.45 -10.40 13.22
N TYR A 23 -12.89 -10.08 14.44
CA TYR A 23 -13.36 -11.04 15.41
C TYR A 23 -14.70 -10.57 15.99
N ASP A 24 -15.74 -11.35 15.71
CA ASP A 24 -17.09 -11.15 16.23
C ASP A 24 -17.30 -12.03 17.44
N PHE A 25 -17.60 -11.42 18.61
CA PHE A 25 -17.78 -12.15 19.87
C PHE A 25 -19.19 -12.71 20.05
N ASP A 26 -20.13 -12.30 19.21
CA ASP A 26 -21.50 -12.83 19.18
C ASP A 26 -21.62 -14.08 18.30
N GLY A 27 -20.53 -14.49 17.66
CA GLY A 27 -20.45 -15.72 16.87
C GLY A 27 -20.95 -15.58 15.42
N HIS A 28 -21.15 -14.36 14.91
CA HIS A 28 -21.57 -14.16 13.51
C HIS A 28 -20.45 -14.40 12.51
N ASP A 29 -20.80 -14.96 11.34
CA ASP A 29 -19.86 -15.17 10.24
C ASP A 29 -19.25 -13.85 9.73
N VAL A 30 -17.91 -13.76 9.69
CA VAL A 30 -17.19 -12.51 9.34
C VAL A 30 -16.76 -12.41 7.87
N ALA A 31 -16.83 -13.49 7.08
CA ALA A 31 -16.28 -13.53 5.72
C ALA A 31 -16.81 -12.42 4.80
N ARG A 32 -18.13 -12.13 4.86
CA ARG A 32 -18.75 -11.05 4.06
C ARG A 32 -18.28 -9.68 4.48
N THR A 33 -18.12 -9.45 5.78
CA THR A 33 -17.62 -8.16 6.30
C THR A 33 -16.16 -7.97 5.87
N ILE A 34 -15.34 -9.03 5.95
CA ILE A 34 -13.95 -9.01 5.46
C ILE A 34 -13.93 -8.73 3.95
N TYR A 35 -14.79 -9.34 3.16
CA TYR A 35 -14.92 -9.06 1.72
C TYR A 35 -15.13 -7.56 1.45
N TYR A 36 -16.06 -6.90 2.14
CA TYR A 36 -16.28 -5.45 1.97
C TYR A 36 -15.09 -4.61 2.45
N GLY A 37 -14.44 -5.00 3.55
CA GLY A 37 -13.22 -4.36 4.02
C GLY A 37 -12.09 -4.46 2.99
N LEU A 38 -11.89 -5.63 2.38
CA LEU A 38 -10.90 -5.83 1.31
C LEU A 38 -11.27 -5.06 0.04
N PHE A 39 -12.55 -4.97 -0.30
CA PHE A 39 -13.02 -4.18 -1.43
C PHE A 39 -12.70 -2.70 -1.23
N ALA A 40 -12.85 -2.18 -0.01
CA ALA A 40 -12.44 -0.82 0.34
C ALA A 40 -10.92 -0.61 0.23
N LEU A 41 -10.12 -1.64 0.47
CA LEU A 41 -8.66 -1.64 0.37
C LEU A 41 -8.13 -2.05 -1.01
N GLN A 42 -9.00 -2.26 -2.01
CA GLN A 42 -8.62 -2.75 -3.34
C GLN A 42 -7.60 -1.85 -4.06
N HIS A 43 -7.58 -0.55 -3.75
CA HIS A 43 -6.58 0.39 -4.28
C HIS A 43 -5.16 0.01 -3.86
N ARG A 44 -4.97 -0.67 -2.73
CA ARG A 44 -3.66 -1.12 -2.22
C ARG A 44 -3.14 -2.38 -2.91
N GLY A 45 -4.02 -3.26 -3.39
CA GLY A 45 -3.60 -4.50 -4.04
C GLY A 45 -4.60 -5.01 -5.05
N GLN A 46 -4.17 -5.25 -6.29
CA GLN A 46 -5.04 -5.63 -7.39
C GLN A 46 -4.60 -6.92 -8.10
N GLU A 47 -3.53 -7.56 -7.59
CA GLU A 47 -2.96 -8.76 -8.20
C GLU A 47 -3.63 -10.03 -7.70
N SER A 48 -3.79 -10.14 -6.40
CA SER A 48 -4.44 -11.29 -5.77
C SER A 48 -5.11 -10.90 -4.46
N CYS A 49 -6.05 -11.71 -4.02
CA CYS A 49 -6.71 -11.53 -2.74
C CYS A 49 -7.09 -12.87 -2.11
N GLY A 50 -7.37 -12.83 -0.81
CA GLY A 50 -7.79 -14.01 -0.07
C GLY A 50 -8.44 -13.68 1.25
N ILE A 51 -9.23 -14.64 1.75
CA ILE A 51 -9.90 -14.62 3.04
C ILE A 51 -9.68 -15.97 3.73
N ALA A 52 -9.34 -15.94 5.01
CA ALA A 52 -9.32 -17.10 5.88
C ALA A 52 -10.17 -16.84 7.11
N VAL A 53 -10.99 -17.81 7.51
CA VAL A 53 -11.87 -17.72 8.68
C VAL A 53 -11.75 -18.97 9.56
N SER A 54 -12.09 -18.84 10.84
CA SER A 54 -12.17 -19.95 11.78
C SER A 54 -13.41 -19.78 12.66
N ASP A 55 -14.02 -20.89 13.00
CA ASP A 55 -15.06 -20.97 14.03
C ASP A 55 -14.38 -21.20 15.38
N THR A 56 -14.50 -20.24 16.29
CA THR A 56 -13.85 -20.29 17.60
C THR A 56 -14.48 -21.30 18.55
N GLU A 57 -15.73 -21.72 18.31
CA GLU A 57 -16.44 -22.77 19.07
C GLU A 57 -16.37 -24.13 18.38
N GLY A 58 -15.97 -24.16 17.12
CA GLY A 58 -15.85 -25.35 16.30
C GLY A 58 -14.64 -26.23 16.64
N PRO A 59 -14.38 -27.27 15.85
CA PRO A 59 -13.23 -28.16 16.04
C PRO A 59 -11.91 -27.37 16.04
N LYS A 60 -11.11 -27.52 17.08
CA LYS A 60 -9.83 -26.85 17.23
C LYS A 60 -8.94 -27.06 15.98
N GLY A 61 -8.40 -25.96 15.47
CA GLY A 61 -7.37 -26.00 14.44
C GLY A 61 -7.86 -26.14 13.00
N LYS A 62 -9.11 -25.80 12.70
CA LYS A 62 -9.60 -25.71 11.31
C LYS A 62 -9.83 -24.27 10.93
N ALA A 63 -9.07 -23.79 9.95
CA ALA A 63 -9.40 -22.57 9.21
C ALA A 63 -9.90 -22.96 7.82
N LEU A 64 -10.94 -22.28 7.37
CA LEU A 64 -11.41 -22.31 5.97
C LEU A 64 -10.80 -21.13 5.25
N SER A 65 -10.31 -21.33 4.03
CA SER A 65 -9.74 -20.23 3.25
C SER A 65 -10.07 -20.36 1.78
N SER A 66 -10.20 -19.19 1.13
CA SER A 66 -10.29 -19.07 -0.32
C SER A 66 -9.40 -17.91 -0.75
N LYS A 67 -8.62 -18.10 -1.81
CA LYS A 67 -7.73 -17.08 -2.38
C LYS A 67 -7.56 -17.29 -3.89
N GLY A 68 -7.30 -16.21 -4.60
CA GLY A 68 -7.13 -16.25 -6.04
C GLY A 68 -6.38 -15.05 -6.59
N MET A 69 -6.03 -15.15 -7.88
CA MET A 69 -5.47 -14.05 -8.66
C MET A 69 -6.60 -13.20 -9.20
N GLY A 70 -6.49 -11.87 -9.09
CA GLY A 70 -7.48 -10.91 -9.55
C GLY A 70 -8.06 -10.05 -8.43
N LEU A 71 -9.05 -9.24 -8.79
CA LEU A 71 -9.75 -8.33 -7.87
C LEU A 71 -10.68 -9.09 -6.93
N VAL A 72 -11.01 -8.48 -5.80
CA VAL A 72 -11.88 -9.07 -4.77
C VAL A 72 -13.22 -9.55 -5.34
N ASN A 73 -13.84 -8.77 -6.22
CA ASN A 73 -15.10 -9.12 -6.89
C ASN A 73 -14.96 -10.15 -8.02
N GLU A 74 -13.75 -10.42 -8.48
CA GLU A 74 -13.47 -11.45 -9.49
C GLU A 74 -13.16 -12.80 -8.84
N VAL A 75 -12.50 -12.78 -7.69
CA VAL A 75 -12.05 -13.97 -6.95
C VAL A 75 -13.17 -14.59 -6.13
N PHE A 76 -14.01 -13.77 -5.50
CA PHE A 76 -15.04 -14.26 -4.58
C PHE A 76 -16.44 -14.19 -5.19
N THR A 77 -17.07 -15.33 -5.36
CA THR A 77 -18.50 -15.44 -5.62
C THR A 77 -19.28 -15.45 -4.31
N GLN A 78 -20.61 -15.28 -4.41
CA GLN A 78 -21.52 -15.42 -3.28
C GLN A 78 -21.39 -16.82 -2.63
N GLU A 79 -21.27 -17.87 -3.46
CA GLU A 79 -21.13 -19.26 -3.00
C GLU A 79 -19.80 -19.48 -2.23
N ASP A 80 -18.72 -18.84 -2.66
CA ASP A 80 -17.44 -18.93 -1.97
C ASP A 80 -17.54 -18.31 -0.57
N LEU A 81 -18.16 -17.14 -0.46
CA LEU A 81 -18.37 -16.46 0.82
C LEU A 81 -19.31 -17.24 1.74
N ASP A 82 -20.31 -17.92 1.21
CA ASP A 82 -21.24 -18.77 1.98
C ASP A 82 -20.57 -20.01 2.56
N LYS A 83 -19.49 -20.49 1.93
CA LYS A 83 -18.69 -21.62 2.43
C LYS A 83 -17.71 -21.21 3.54
N LEU A 84 -17.34 -19.93 3.60
CA LEU A 84 -16.40 -19.42 4.60
C LEU A 84 -17.13 -19.08 5.91
N LYS A 85 -17.36 -20.11 6.72
CA LYS A 85 -18.06 -20.02 8.03
C LYS A 85 -17.05 -19.84 9.14
N GLY A 86 -17.28 -18.85 10.01
CA GLY A 86 -16.48 -18.56 11.18
C GLY A 86 -16.62 -17.13 11.65
N ASN A 87 -16.44 -16.92 12.94
CA ASN A 87 -16.61 -15.63 13.62
C ASN A 87 -15.29 -14.87 13.85
N ILE A 88 -14.16 -15.47 13.45
CA ILE A 88 -12.85 -14.82 13.41
C ILE A 88 -12.26 -15.02 12.02
N GLY A 89 -11.63 -13.99 11.45
CA GLY A 89 -11.06 -14.10 10.12
C GLY A 89 -10.04 -13.03 9.80
N VAL A 90 -9.26 -13.31 8.74
CA VAL A 90 -8.25 -12.42 8.18
C VAL A 90 -8.36 -12.39 6.66
N GLY A 91 -8.18 -11.23 6.07
CA GLY A 91 -8.19 -11.00 4.64
C GLY A 91 -6.98 -10.20 4.18
N HIS A 92 -6.67 -10.33 2.90
CA HIS A 92 -5.54 -9.68 2.26
C HIS A 92 -5.86 -9.31 0.81
N VAL A 93 -5.39 -8.14 0.38
CA VAL A 93 -5.25 -7.76 -1.02
C VAL A 93 -3.77 -7.53 -1.30
N ARG A 94 -3.24 -8.16 -2.36
CA ARG A 94 -1.81 -8.17 -2.67
C ARG A 94 -1.49 -7.33 -3.88
N TYR A 95 -0.39 -6.61 -3.77
CA TYR A 95 0.45 -6.19 -4.87
C TYR A 95 1.85 -6.81 -4.70
N SER A 96 2.47 -7.29 -5.78
CA SER A 96 3.79 -7.93 -5.73
C SER A 96 4.90 -6.91 -5.57
N THR A 97 5.42 -6.75 -4.36
CA THR A 97 6.67 -6.02 -4.08
C THR A 97 7.86 -6.96 -3.93
N ALA A 98 7.60 -8.20 -3.54
CA ALA A 98 8.57 -9.29 -3.42
C ALA A 98 7.89 -10.62 -3.74
N GLY A 99 8.60 -11.51 -4.44
CA GLY A 99 8.14 -12.82 -4.84
C GLY A 99 7.25 -12.82 -6.09
N ALA A 100 7.22 -13.94 -6.80
CA ALA A 100 6.52 -14.09 -8.07
C ALA A 100 5.00 -13.83 -7.95
N SER A 101 4.40 -13.33 -9.03
CA SER A 101 2.96 -13.12 -9.16
C SER A 101 2.26 -14.46 -9.44
N THR A 102 2.13 -15.30 -8.40
CA THR A 102 1.50 -16.62 -8.47
C THR A 102 0.47 -16.80 -7.36
N ARG A 103 -0.44 -17.76 -7.57
CA ARG A 103 -1.50 -18.07 -6.59
C ARG A 103 -0.94 -18.58 -5.25
N GLU A 104 0.20 -19.24 -5.28
CA GLU A 104 0.88 -19.74 -4.08
C GLU A 104 1.25 -18.58 -3.15
N ASN A 105 1.72 -17.48 -3.74
CA ASN A 105 2.11 -16.26 -3.05
C ASN A 105 0.93 -15.38 -2.61
N ALA A 106 -0.31 -15.68 -3.04
CA ALA A 106 -1.49 -14.99 -2.54
C ALA A 106 -1.68 -15.24 -1.04
N GLN A 107 -2.07 -14.19 -0.32
CA GLN A 107 -2.32 -14.24 1.12
C GLN A 107 -3.84 -14.17 1.41
N PRO A 108 -4.30 -14.60 2.61
CA PRO A 108 -3.52 -15.03 3.78
C PRO A 108 -2.80 -16.35 3.57
N LEU A 109 -1.62 -16.48 4.21
CA LEU A 109 -0.96 -17.78 4.36
C LEU A 109 -1.67 -18.56 5.46
N VAL A 110 -2.11 -19.77 5.15
CA VAL A 110 -2.76 -20.67 6.11
C VAL A 110 -1.89 -21.90 6.31
N LEU A 111 -1.33 -22.04 7.50
CA LEU A 111 -0.39 -23.10 7.85
C LEU A 111 -0.98 -23.97 8.97
N ASN A 112 -0.88 -25.29 8.81
CA ASN A 112 -1.22 -26.26 9.83
C ASN A 112 0.05 -26.76 10.50
N TYR A 113 0.08 -26.70 11.82
CA TYR A 113 1.21 -27.17 12.61
C TYR A 113 0.73 -27.82 13.95
N ILE A 114 1.66 -28.28 14.78
CA ILE A 114 1.33 -29.07 16.00
C ILE A 114 0.39 -28.37 17.00
N LYS A 115 0.29 -27.02 16.96
CA LYS A 115 -0.61 -26.24 17.84
C LYS A 115 -1.94 -25.85 17.19
N GLY A 116 -2.20 -26.31 15.97
CA GLY A 116 -3.41 -26.00 15.20
C GLY A 116 -3.13 -25.26 13.92
N THR A 117 -4.04 -24.38 13.54
CA THR A 117 -3.92 -23.55 12.32
C THR A 117 -3.44 -22.14 12.67
N LEU A 118 -2.57 -21.61 11.84
CA LEU A 118 -2.16 -20.20 11.81
C LEU A 118 -2.54 -19.62 10.46
N ALA A 119 -3.22 -18.48 10.44
CA ALA A 119 -3.40 -17.69 9.23
C ALA A 119 -2.72 -16.33 9.42
N LEU A 120 -2.01 -15.86 8.39
CA LEU A 120 -1.22 -14.62 8.44
C LEU A 120 -1.44 -13.79 7.20
N ALA A 121 -1.71 -12.50 7.38
CA ALA A 121 -1.69 -11.47 6.37
C ALA A 121 -0.60 -10.43 6.73
N HIS A 122 0.19 -10.03 5.73
CA HIS A 122 1.32 -9.14 5.88
C HIS A 122 1.29 -8.04 4.83
N ASN A 123 1.43 -6.80 5.27
CA ASN A 123 1.71 -5.63 4.44
C ASN A 123 3.09 -5.06 4.84
N GLY A 124 4.03 -5.08 3.93
CA GLY A 124 5.39 -4.59 4.14
C GLY A 124 6.44 -5.43 3.42
N ASN A 125 7.70 -5.26 3.85
CA ASN A 125 8.84 -6.02 3.33
C ASN A 125 9.96 -6.12 4.38
N LEU A 126 10.45 -7.34 4.63
CA LEU A 126 11.55 -7.58 5.55
C LEU A 126 12.89 -7.51 4.82
N VAL A 127 13.77 -6.64 5.29
CA VAL A 127 15.14 -6.52 4.74
C VAL A 127 16.05 -7.67 5.16
N ASN A 128 15.72 -8.40 6.21
CA ASN A 128 16.46 -9.59 6.66
C ASN A 128 15.76 -10.91 6.33
N ALA A 129 14.71 -10.91 5.50
CA ALA A 129 13.99 -12.13 5.12
C ALA A 129 14.91 -13.23 4.55
N PRO A 130 15.89 -12.94 3.67
CA PRO A 130 16.78 -13.97 3.13
C PRO A 130 17.68 -14.62 4.17
N GLU A 131 18.18 -13.85 5.12
CA GLU A 131 19.00 -14.40 6.22
C GLU A 131 18.15 -15.35 7.10
N LEU A 132 16.96 -14.89 7.48
CA LEU A 132 16.02 -15.68 8.27
C LEU A 132 15.54 -16.93 7.52
N ARG A 133 15.33 -16.81 6.20
CA ARG A 133 14.93 -17.95 5.35
C ARG A 133 16.03 -19.01 5.29
N ARG A 134 17.29 -18.59 5.12
CA ARG A 134 18.45 -19.49 5.13
C ARG A 134 18.58 -20.19 6.49
N GLU A 135 18.46 -19.48 7.61
CA GLU A 135 18.46 -20.08 8.96
C GLU A 135 17.38 -21.15 9.10
N LEU A 136 16.15 -20.84 8.73
CA LEU A 136 15.03 -21.78 8.79
C LEU A 136 15.24 -23.00 7.89
N ALA A 137 15.74 -22.81 6.67
CA ALA A 137 16.02 -23.89 5.73
C ALA A 137 17.11 -24.85 6.26
N HIS A 138 18.16 -24.32 6.90
CA HIS A 138 19.17 -25.14 7.59
C HIS A 138 18.58 -25.96 8.73
N ASP A 139 17.56 -25.45 9.40
CA ASP A 139 16.81 -26.14 10.44
C ASP A 139 15.73 -27.09 9.88
N GLY A 140 15.66 -27.26 8.55
CA GLY A 140 14.77 -28.20 7.87
C GLY A 140 13.41 -27.64 7.47
N ALA A 141 13.21 -26.32 7.47
CA ALA A 141 11.98 -25.72 6.95
C ALA A 141 11.88 -25.92 5.42
N ILE A 142 10.69 -26.32 4.95
CA ILE A 142 10.37 -26.51 3.54
C ILE A 142 9.41 -25.40 3.12
N PHE A 143 9.90 -24.43 2.34
CA PHE A 143 9.13 -23.30 1.88
C PHE A 143 8.25 -23.67 0.69
N GLN A 144 7.04 -23.11 0.66
CA GLN A 144 6.06 -23.31 -0.40
C GLN A 144 5.91 -22.07 -1.29
N THR A 145 6.42 -20.93 -0.80
CA THR A 145 6.28 -19.63 -1.43
C THR A 145 7.62 -18.91 -1.52
N THR A 146 7.68 -17.87 -2.31
CA THR A 146 8.87 -17.00 -2.44
C THR A 146 8.77 -15.72 -1.59
N ILE A 147 7.66 -15.50 -0.87
CA ILE A 147 7.42 -14.29 -0.09
C ILE A 147 8.00 -14.36 1.32
N ASP A 148 8.37 -13.20 1.85
CA ASP A 148 8.87 -13.01 3.22
C ASP A 148 7.84 -13.34 4.30
N SER A 149 6.55 -13.22 3.97
CA SER A 149 5.44 -13.55 4.88
C SER A 149 5.48 -15.00 5.35
N GLU A 150 5.97 -15.94 4.52
CA GLU A 150 6.15 -17.32 4.93
C GLU A 150 7.28 -17.46 5.95
N VAL A 151 8.35 -16.67 5.82
CA VAL A 151 9.43 -16.62 6.82
C VAL A 151 8.89 -16.15 8.17
N ILE A 152 8.04 -15.09 8.16
CA ILE A 152 7.37 -14.61 9.38
C ILE A 152 6.53 -15.72 10.02
N ALA A 153 5.71 -16.41 9.22
CA ALA A 153 4.83 -17.46 9.69
C ALA A 153 5.61 -18.64 10.30
N TYR A 154 6.73 -19.03 9.69
CA TYR A 154 7.62 -20.06 10.25
C TYR A 154 8.25 -19.65 11.57
N HIS A 155 8.72 -18.40 11.70
CA HIS A 155 9.25 -17.90 12.96
C HIS A 155 8.20 -17.89 14.07
N ILE A 156 6.99 -17.43 13.78
CA ILE A 156 5.87 -17.49 14.75
C ILE A 156 5.57 -18.94 15.14
N ALA A 157 5.47 -19.86 14.18
CA ALA A 157 5.19 -21.26 14.45
C ALA A 157 6.30 -21.91 15.30
N ARG A 158 7.57 -21.63 15.00
CA ARG A 158 8.75 -22.12 15.76
C ARG A 158 8.76 -21.60 17.19
N GLU A 159 8.49 -20.31 17.39
CA GLU A 159 8.39 -19.73 18.73
C GLU A 159 7.17 -20.30 19.49
N ARG A 160 6.03 -20.52 18.80
CA ARG A 160 4.81 -21.04 19.43
C ARG A 160 4.96 -22.47 20.00
N VAL A 161 5.87 -23.24 19.46
CA VAL A 161 6.20 -24.58 20.04
C VAL A 161 6.87 -24.45 21.41
N LYS A 162 7.63 -23.36 21.62
CA LYS A 162 8.41 -23.13 22.86
C LYS A 162 7.65 -22.27 23.88
N THR A 163 6.63 -21.54 23.46
CA THR A 163 5.90 -20.58 24.30
C THR A 163 4.54 -21.12 24.74
N SER A 164 4.00 -20.52 25.80
CA SER A 164 2.71 -20.92 26.37
C SER A 164 1.52 -20.36 25.55
N SER A 165 1.70 -19.24 24.85
CA SER A 165 0.63 -18.50 24.16
C SER A 165 1.02 -18.07 22.74
N ALA A 166 0.03 -17.73 21.92
CA ALA A 166 0.26 -17.25 20.56
C ALA A 166 0.85 -15.82 20.56
N GLU A 167 0.39 -14.95 21.46
CA GLU A 167 0.88 -13.59 21.62
C GLU A 167 2.36 -13.56 22.01
N GLU A 168 2.80 -14.42 22.91
CA GLU A 168 4.21 -14.55 23.29
C GLU A 168 5.06 -14.99 22.09
N ALA A 169 4.54 -15.90 21.27
CA ALA A 169 5.22 -16.36 20.06
C ALA A 169 5.37 -15.25 19.01
N VAL A 170 4.30 -14.47 18.78
CA VAL A 170 4.34 -13.32 17.85
C VAL A 170 5.31 -12.27 18.38
N GLN A 171 5.27 -11.94 19.65
CA GLN A 171 6.17 -10.97 20.28
C GLN A 171 7.65 -11.40 20.18
N ASN A 172 7.95 -12.68 20.36
CA ASN A 172 9.30 -13.19 20.20
C ASN A 172 9.75 -13.20 18.73
N ALA A 173 8.84 -13.47 17.79
CA ALA A 173 9.13 -13.35 16.38
C ALA A 173 9.43 -11.89 16.00
N MET A 174 8.62 -10.91 16.44
CA MET A 174 8.82 -9.48 16.17
C MET A 174 10.22 -8.98 16.55
N LYS A 175 10.84 -9.53 17.59
CA LYS A 175 12.23 -9.18 18.01
C LYS A 175 13.29 -9.55 16.99
N LYS A 176 12.99 -10.46 16.05
CA LYS A 176 13.92 -10.94 15.02
C LYS A 176 13.66 -10.30 13.65
N LEU A 177 12.44 -9.81 13.43
CA LEU A 177 12.05 -9.22 12.15
C LEU A 177 12.65 -7.83 12.01
N VAL A 178 13.36 -7.60 10.91
CA VAL A 178 13.91 -6.29 10.55
C VAL A 178 13.32 -5.87 9.21
N GLY A 179 12.66 -4.71 9.18
CA GLY A 179 11.99 -4.20 7.99
C GLY A 179 10.66 -3.56 8.32
N SER A 180 9.83 -3.38 7.32
CA SER A 180 8.48 -2.85 7.48
C SER A 180 7.46 -3.99 7.57
N TYR A 181 6.54 -3.89 8.51
CA TYR A 181 5.41 -4.82 8.55
C TYR A 181 4.21 -4.27 9.31
N SER A 182 3.03 -4.52 8.75
CA SER A 182 1.77 -4.58 9.48
C SER A 182 1.22 -5.98 9.31
N LEU A 183 1.11 -6.71 10.42
CA LEU A 183 0.71 -8.11 10.45
C LEU A 183 -0.68 -8.26 11.05
N ILE A 184 -1.47 -9.15 10.48
CA ILE A 184 -2.65 -9.71 11.15
C ILE A 184 -2.46 -11.23 11.20
N VAL A 185 -2.43 -11.75 12.42
CA VAL A 185 -2.24 -13.17 12.71
C VAL A 185 -3.50 -13.71 13.35
N MET A 186 -4.11 -14.70 12.73
CA MET A 186 -5.24 -15.42 13.28
C MET A 186 -4.77 -16.79 13.80
N SER A 187 -4.93 -17.03 15.09
CA SER A 187 -4.92 -18.35 15.69
C SER A 187 -6.36 -18.86 15.85
N PRO A 188 -6.62 -20.10 16.23
CA PRO A 188 -8.00 -20.61 16.33
C PRO A 188 -8.94 -19.82 17.25
N ARG A 189 -8.43 -18.97 18.16
CA ARG A 189 -9.24 -18.23 19.14
C ARG A 189 -8.76 -16.81 19.43
N LYS A 190 -7.74 -16.32 18.73
CA LYS A 190 -7.20 -14.97 18.93
C LYS A 190 -6.88 -14.34 17.61
N LEU A 191 -7.21 -13.07 17.51
CA LEU A 191 -6.77 -12.20 16.41
C LEU A 191 -5.70 -11.26 16.96
N ILE A 192 -4.55 -11.24 16.32
CA ILE A 192 -3.39 -10.45 16.75
C ILE A 192 -3.01 -9.50 15.63
N GLY A 193 -2.94 -8.20 15.93
CA GLY A 193 -2.37 -7.19 15.06
C GLY A 193 -1.00 -6.79 15.56
N ALA A 194 -0.02 -6.62 14.67
CA ALA A 194 1.31 -6.17 15.05
C ALA A 194 1.85 -5.18 14.01
N ARG A 195 2.49 -4.12 14.49
CA ARG A 195 3.11 -3.09 13.66
C ARG A 195 4.60 -3.02 13.95
N ASP A 196 5.43 -2.84 12.91
CA ASP A 196 6.88 -2.73 13.08
C ASP A 196 7.28 -1.57 14.02
N PRO A 197 8.48 -1.62 14.64
CA PRO A 197 8.90 -0.61 15.62
C PRO A 197 9.02 0.81 15.07
N PHE A 198 9.21 0.99 13.77
CA PHE A 198 9.25 2.29 13.12
C PHE A 198 7.88 2.75 12.61
N GLY A 199 6.92 1.80 12.46
CA GLY A 199 5.57 2.06 11.99
C GLY A 199 5.50 2.44 10.51
N PHE A 200 6.30 1.81 9.67
CA PHE A 200 6.33 2.11 8.23
C PHE A 200 4.94 2.02 7.60
N ARG A 201 4.21 0.93 7.88
CA ARG A 201 2.88 0.70 7.33
C ARG A 201 1.79 0.98 8.34
N PRO A 202 0.65 1.53 7.91
CA PRO A 202 -0.45 1.82 8.80
C PRO A 202 -1.18 0.55 9.24
N LEU A 203 -1.73 0.60 10.46
CA LEU A 203 -2.66 -0.39 10.99
C LEU A 203 -3.56 0.32 12.01
N CYS A 204 -4.87 0.17 11.88
CA CYS A 204 -5.83 0.77 12.79
C CYS A 204 -6.80 -0.25 13.38
N ILE A 205 -7.44 0.14 14.47
CA ILE A 205 -8.42 -0.64 15.22
C ILE A 205 -9.79 0.00 15.04
N GLY A 206 -10.78 -0.81 14.69
CA GLY A 206 -12.19 -0.44 14.68
C GLY A 206 -13.04 -1.31 15.59
N LYS A 207 -14.23 -0.83 15.90
CA LYS A 207 -15.25 -1.57 16.64
C LYS A 207 -16.59 -1.48 15.92
N ARG A 208 -17.28 -2.61 15.77
CA ARG A 208 -18.62 -2.69 15.23
C ARG A 208 -19.44 -3.63 16.10
N ASP A 209 -20.45 -3.10 16.77
CA ASP A 209 -21.24 -3.86 17.73
C ASP A 209 -20.34 -4.56 18.77
N ASN A 210 -20.38 -5.89 18.87
CA ASN A 210 -19.51 -6.68 19.73
C ASN A 210 -18.31 -7.32 18.98
N ALA A 211 -17.95 -6.74 17.82
CA ALA A 211 -16.81 -7.18 17.03
C ALA A 211 -15.69 -6.15 17.02
N TYR A 212 -14.44 -6.62 17.02
CA TYR A 212 -13.25 -5.81 16.79
C TYR A 212 -12.67 -6.05 15.41
N VAL A 213 -12.15 -4.99 14.83
CA VAL A 213 -11.60 -4.96 13.47
C VAL A 213 -10.19 -4.41 13.49
N LEU A 214 -9.32 -5.00 12.67
CA LEU A 214 -8.00 -4.50 12.32
C LEU A 214 -7.97 -4.23 10.82
N ALA A 215 -7.49 -3.07 10.40
CA ALA A 215 -7.41 -2.70 8.98
C ALA A 215 -6.18 -1.86 8.69
N SER A 216 -5.66 -1.94 7.46
CA SER A 216 -4.59 -1.07 7.00
C SER A 216 -4.99 0.41 7.02
N GLU A 217 -6.25 0.73 6.69
CA GLU A 217 -6.75 2.11 6.60
C GLU A 217 -8.15 2.26 7.23
N SER A 218 -8.41 3.47 7.75
CA SER A 218 -9.71 3.79 8.36
C SER A 218 -10.87 3.77 7.38
N CYS A 219 -10.64 4.04 6.09
CA CYS A 219 -11.69 3.96 5.05
C CYS A 219 -12.33 2.56 4.95
N ALA A 220 -11.60 1.51 5.32
CA ALA A 220 -12.15 0.16 5.38
C ALA A 220 -13.11 -0.02 6.57
N LEU A 221 -12.86 0.68 7.69
CA LEU A 221 -13.78 0.72 8.84
C LEU A 221 -15.06 1.44 8.47
N ASP A 222 -14.97 2.61 7.84
CA ASP A 222 -16.11 3.39 7.38
C ASP A 222 -17.00 2.58 6.43
N THR A 223 -16.39 1.84 5.50
CA THR A 223 -17.11 1.01 4.52
C THR A 223 -17.94 -0.07 5.17
N ILE A 224 -17.50 -0.64 6.28
CA ILE A 224 -18.25 -1.69 7.00
C ILE A 224 -19.12 -1.15 8.15
N GLY A 225 -19.15 0.18 8.34
CA GLY A 225 -19.88 0.83 9.43
C GLY A 225 -19.28 0.56 10.82
N ALA A 226 -17.96 0.38 10.91
CA ALA A 226 -17.24 0.26 12.17
C ALA A 226 -16.77 1.63 12.66
N GLU A 227 -16.83 1.86 13.96
CA GLU A 227 -16.28 3.04 14.61
C GLU A 227 -14.74 2.92 14.66
N PHE A 228 -14.02 3.98 14.26
CA PHE A 228 -12.58 4.07 14.43
C PHE A 228 -12.24 4.23 15.92
N VAL A 229 -11.45 3.32 16.47
CA VAL A 229 -11.02 3.37 17.87
C VAL A 229 -9.70 4.14 18.00
N ARG A 230 -8.67 3.69 17.29
CA ARG A 230 -7.34 4.31 17.23
C ARG A 230 -6.43 3.59 16.22
N ASP A 231 -5.31 4.22 15.91
CA ASP A 231 -4.21 3.54 15.25
C ASP A 231 -3.48 2.58 16.22
N VAL A 232 -2.86 1.53 15.66
CA VAL A 232 -1.87 0.71 16.37
C VAL A 232 -0.55 1.47 16.35
N GLU A 233 0.07 1.64 17.51
CA GLU A 233 1.31 2.41 17.62
C GLU A 233 2.49 1.66 16.97
N PRO A 234 3.53 2.38 16.47
CA PRO A 234 4.77 1.74 16.04
C PRO A 234 5.36 0.86 17.14
N GLY A 235 5.65 -0.42 16.81
CA GLY A 235 6.15 -1.40 17.76
C GLY A 235 5.10 -2.05 18.66
N GLU A 236 3.84 -1.65 18.55
CA GLU A 236 2.75 -2.24 19.31
C GLU A 236 2.25 -3.55 18.68
N MET A 237 1.95 -4.51 19.54
CA MET A 237 1.15 -5.68 19.23
C MET A 237 -0.17 -5.60 20.00
N VAL A 238 -1.29 -5.79 19.34
CA VAL A 238 -2.63 -5.88 19.95
C VAL A 238 -3.16 -7.30 19.85
N VAL A 239 -3.77 -7.79 20.93
CA VAL A 239 -4.39 -9.11 21.00
C VAL A 239 -5.87 -8.93 21.26
N ILE A 240 -6.69 -9.51 20.40
CA ILE A 240 -8.15 -9.48 20.50
C ILE A 240 -8.63 -10.88 20.90
N SER A 241 -9.31 -10.95 22.02
CA SER A 241 -9.90 -12.20 22.54
C SER A 241 -11.20 -11.92 23.31
N PRO A 242 -12.13 -12.90 23.43
CA PRO A 242 -13.37 -12.71 24.18
C PRO A 242 -13.14 -12.42 25.67
N GLU A 243 -12.08 -12.99 26.25
CA GLU A 243 -11.83 -12.90 27.70
C GLU A 243 -11.38 -11.49 28.11
N LYS A 244 -10.67 -10.80 27.23
CA LYS A 244 -9.99 -9.53 27.57
C LYS A 244 -10.32 -8.35 26.64
N GLY A 245 -11.09 -8.60 25.59
CA GLY A 245 -11.33 -7.59 24.56
C GLY A 245 -10.04 -7.31 23.78
N ILE A 246 -9.50 -6.11 23.90
CA ILE A 246 -8.20 -5.71 23.32
C ILE A 246 -7.16 -5.58 24.42
N GLU A 247 -6.04 -6.28 24.26
CA GLU A 247 -4.82 -6.09 25.05
C GLU A 247 -3.72 -5.49 24.19
N SER A 248 -3.00 -4.51 24.73
CA SER A 248 -1.85 -3.87 24.09
C SER A 248 -0.54 -4.34 24.70
N HIS A 249 0.40 -4.72 23.85
CA HIS A 249 1.77 -5.07 24.20
C HIS A 249 2.71 -4.07 23.53
N ARG A 250 3.43 -3.26 24.31
CA ARG A 250 4.20 -2.10 23.85
C ARG A 250 5.69 -2.20 24.10
N GLU A 251 6.19 -3.40 24.33
CA GLU A 251 7.59 -3.64 24.72
C GLU A 251 8.58 -3.30 23.59
N LEU A 252 8.10 -3.26 22.34
CA LEU A 252 8.91 -2.87 21.19
C LEU A 252 8.63 -1.44 20.68
N CYS A 253 7.75 -0.70 21.34
CA CYS A 253 7.54 0.70 21.03
C CYS A 253 8.79 1.53 21.34
N GLN A 254 9.17 2.39 20.40
CA GLN A 254 10.36 3.24 20.52
C GLN A 254 10.00 4.71 20.23
N LYS A 255 10.96 5.61 20.50
CA LYS A 255 10.73 7.06 20.29
C LYS A 255 10.97 7.50 18.84
N GLU A 256 11.82 6.77 18.11
CA GLU A 256 12.12 7.07 16.72
C GLU A 256 11.12 6.35 15.82
N HIS A 257 10.52 7.08 14.90
CA HIS A 257 9.53 6.56 13.97
C HIS A 257 10.00 6.76 12.54
N GLY A 258 9.57 5.86 11.66
CA GLY A 258 9.93 5.86 10.24
C GLY A 258 8.72 5.61 9.35
N ARG A 259 7.55 6.16 9.70
CA ARG A 259 6.32 6.04 8.90
C ARG A 259 6.58 6.39 7.45
N CYS A 260 6.03 5.67 6.50
CA CYS A 260 6.20 6.01 5.10
C CYS A 260 5.46 7.32 4.78
N VAL A 261 6.19 8.36 4.34
CA VAL A 261 5.55 9.63 3.94
C VAL A 261 4.69 9.46 2.69
N PHE A 262 4.98 8.45 1.88
CA PHE A 262 4.28 8.20 0.63
C PHE A 262 2.86 7.67 0.84
N GLU A 263 2.54 7.16 2.01
CA GLU A 263 1.14 6.85 2.40
C GLU A 263 0.26 8.11 2.29
N TYR A 264 0.76 9.28 2.68
CA TYR A 264 0.01 10.54 2.59
C TYR A 264 0.02 11.14 1.19
N ILE A 265 1.09 10.94 0.43
CA ILE A 265 1.23 11.49 -0.92
C ILE A 265 0.38 10.72 -1.91
N TYR A 266 0.43 9.37 -1.87
CA TYR A 266 -0.16 8.54 -2.92
C TYR A 266 -0.98 7.34 -2.41
N PHE A 267 -0.39 6.42 -1.59
CA PHE A 267 -0.98 5.10 -1.37
C PHE A 267 -2.35 5.12 -0.72
N ALA A 268 -2.48 5.82 0.41
CA ALA A 268 -3.73 5.81 1.15
C ALA A 268 -4.85 6.55 0.41
N ARG A 269 -6.07 6.10 0.61
CA ARG A 269 -7.25 6.81 0.09
C ARG A 269 -7.39 8.18 0.76
N PRO A 270 -7.84 9.21 0.03
CA PRO A 270 -8.01 10.56 0.59
C PRO A 270 -8.93 10.62 1.82
N ASP A 271 -9.92 9.74 1.90
CA ASP A 271 -10.86 9.64 3.01
C ASP A 271 -10.30 8.90 4.24
N SER A 272 -9.06 8.41 4.17
CA SER A 272 -8.41 7.77 5.31
C SER A 272 -7.79 8.77 6.28
N VAL A 273 -7.78 8.38 7.57
CA VAL A 273 -7.00 9.00 8.64
C VAL A 273 -5.94 7.99 9.08
N ILE A 274 -4.67 8.39 9.06
CA ILE A 274 -3.54 7.56 9.45
C ILE A 274 -2.74 8.28 10.52
N ASP A 275 -2.46 7.62 11.63
CA ASP A 275 -1.73 8.20 12.77
C ASP A 275 -2.28 9.57 13.21
N GLY A 276 -3.62 9.74 13.16
CA GLY A 276 -4.32 10.95 13.52
C GLY A 276 -4.21 12.09 12.49
N MET A 277 -3.76 11.82 11.26
CA MET A 277 -3.68 12.78 10.17
C MET A 277 -4.59 12.41 9.01
N SER A 278 -5.41 13.35 8.55
CA SER A 278 -6.21 13.19 7.33
C SER A 278 -5.31 13.20 6.10
N VAL A 279 -5.38 12.14 5.30
CA VAL A 279 -4.67 12.04 4.01
C VAL A 279 -5.10 13.15 3.06
N TYR A 280 -6.39 13.45 3.00
CA TYR A 280 -6.92 14.56 2.20
C TYR A 280 -6.30 15.90 2.57
N GLN A 281 -6.25 16.23 3.88
CA GLN A 281 -5.66 17.49 4.34
C GLN A 281 -4.17 17.55 4.06
N SER A 282 -3.44 16.45 4.21
CA SER A 282 -2.01 16.39 3.87
C SER A 282 -1.77 16.74 2.39
N ARG A 283 -2.60 16.23 1.48
CA ARG A 283 -2.50 16.54 0.05
C ARG A 283 -2.90 17.99 -0.25
N ILE A 284 -3.90 18.54 0.41
CA ILE A 284 -4.24 20.00 0.31
C ILE A 284 -3.04 20.85 0.73
N ILE A 285 -2.38 20.52 1.84
CA ILE A 285 -1.20 21.24 2.32
C ILE A 285 -0.06 21.15 1.31
N ALA A 286 0.19 19.97 0.71
CA ALA A 286 1.20 19.80 -0.34
C ALA A 286 0.97 20.76 -1.50
N GLY A 287 -0.27 20.85 -1.98
CA GLY A 287 -0.64 21.79 -3.05
C GLY A 287 -0.41 23.26 -2.68
N ARG A 288 -0.74 23.66 -1.47
CA ARG A 288 -0.46 25.02 -0.96
C ARG A 288 1.04 25.31 -0.91
N CYS A 289 1.84 24.36 -0.43
CA CYS A 289 3.30 24.49 -0.42
C CYS A 289 3.86 24.64 -1.85
N LEU A 290 3.36 23.85 -2.79
CA LEU A 290 3.76 23.97 -4.21
C LEU A 290 3.45 25.35 -4.79
N ALA A 291 2.28 25.91 -4.50
CA ALA A 291 1.90 27.24 -4.97
C ALA A 291 2.84 28.34 -4.43
N LYS A 292 3.28 28.22 -3.17
CA LYS A 292 4.26 29.15 -2.54
C LYS A 292 5.65 29.01 -3.13
N ASP A 293 6.12 27.77 -3.34
CA ASP A 293 7.50 27.48 -3.71
C ASP A 293 7.75 27.53 -5.22
N SER A 294 6.70 27.27 -6.03
CA SER A 294 6.79 27.18 -7.49
C SER A 294 5.58 27.88 -8.14
N PRO A 295 5.38 29.20 -7.87
CA PRO A 295 4.29 29.94 -8.49
C PRO A 295 4.51 30.06 -10.00
N VAL A 296 3.42 30.16 -10.75
CA VAL A 296 3.45 30.43 -12.19
C VAL A 296 2.14 31.11 -12.57
N ASP A 297 2.20 32.03 -13.55
CA ASP A 297 1.02 32.69 -14.10
C ASP A 297 0.30 31.72 -15.06
N ALA A 298 -0.94 31.41 -14.75
CA ALA A 298 -1.75 30.44 -15.50
C ALA A 298 -3.25 30.73 -15.35
N ASP A 299 -4.06 30.07 -16.17
CA ASP A 299 -5.49 30.30 -16.24
C ASP A 299 -6.32 29.22 -15.53
N LEU A 300 -5.70 28.06 -15.29
CA LEU A 300 -6.41 26.89 -14.75
C LEU A 300 -5.47 25.96 -13.99
N VAL A 301 -5.89 25.49 -12.81
CA VAL A 301 -5.24 24.41 -12.06
C VAL A 301 -6.04 23.12 -12.22
N VAL A 302 -5.38 22.01 -12.57
CA VAL A 302 -6.00 20.70 -12.74
C VAL A 302 -5.20 19.63 -12.03
N GLY A 303 -5.88 18.59 -11.52
CA GLY A 303 -5.22 17.41 -10.93
C GLY A 303 -5.23 16.24 -11.88
N VAL A 304 -4.17 15.46 -11.89
CA VAL A 304 -4.18 14.12 -12.51
C VAL A 304 -4.98 13.19 -11.58
N PRO A 305 -6.10 12.63 -12.04
CA PRO A 305 -6.96 11.83 -11.17
C PRO A 305 -6.35 10.46 -10.86
N GLU A 306 -6.52 9.95 -9.64
CA GLU A 306 -7.25 10.54 -8.49
C GLU A 306 -6.30 11.27 -7.53
N SER A 307 -5.02 10.90 -7.49
CA SER A 307 -3.99 11.31 -6.51
C SER A 307 -3.72 12.82 -6.51
N GLY A 308 -3.63 13.43 -7.69
CA GLY A 308 -3.33 14.86 -7.86
C GLY A 308 -4.47 15.81 -7.52
N ASN A 309 -5.72 15.34 -7.43
CA ASN A 309 -6.90 16.21 -7.30
C ASN A 309 -6.89 17.08 -6.03
N ALA A 310 -6.59 16.49 -4.87
CA ALA A 310 -6.58 17.23 -3.61
C ALA A 310 -5.43 18.25 -3.55
N ALA A 311 -4.25 17.89 -4.05
CA ALA A 311 -3.13 18.82 -4.15
C ALA A 311 -3.42 19.95 -5.14
N ALA A 312 -4.09 19.68 -6.26
CA ALA A 312 -4.52 20.71 -7.21
C ALA A 312 -5.50 21.70 -6.58
N LEU A 313 -6.46 21.22 -5.79
CA LEU A 313 -7.34 22.10 -5.03
C LEU A 313 -6.53 22.96 -4.04
N GLY A 314 -5.57 22.37 -3.33
CA GLY A 314 -4.68 23.07 -2.40
C GLY A 314 -3.88 24.17 -3.11
N TYR A 315 -3.33 23.89 -4.29
CA TYR A 315 -2.62 24.86 -5.13
C TYR A 315 -3.53 26.03 -5.54
N SER A 316 -4.75 25.72 -6.01
CA SER A 316 -5.74 26.73 -6.41
C SER A 316 -6.12 27.64 -5.23
N LEU A 317 -6.38 27.07 -4.05
CA LEU A 317 -6.75 27.84 -2.86
C LEU A 317 -5.65 28.83 -2.42
N GLU A 318 -4.39 28.48 -2.62
CA GLU A 318 -3.26 29.32 -2.23
C GLU A 318 -2.90 30.35 -3.31
N SER A 319 -2.93 29.95 -4.59
CA SER A 319 -2.55 30.83 -5.71
C SER A 319 -3.67 31.77 -6.17
N GLY A 320 -4.94 31.46 -5.86
CA GLY A 320 -6.11 32.15 -6.38
C GLY A 320 -6.45 31.79 -7.83
N ILE A 321 -5.67 30.94 -8.50
CA ILE A 321 -5.95 30.48 -9.87
C ILE A 321 -7.10 29.45 -9.81
N PRO A 322 -8.12 29.55 -10.69
CA PRO A 322 -9.28 28.66 -10.66
C PRO A 322 -8.91 27.17 -10.77
N TYR A 323 -9.51 26.32 -9.93
CA TYR A 323 -9.46 24.87 -10.07
C TYR A 323 -10.52 24.41 -11.09
N GLY A 324 -10.18 23.43 -11.92
CA GLY A 324 -11.11 22.79 -12.84
C GLY A 324 -10.77 21.35 -13.15
N THR A 325 -11.68 20.66 -13.81
CA THR A 325 -11.51 19.29 -14.26
C THR A 325 -11.02 19.31 -15.72
N ALA A 326 -9.82 18.78 -15.97
CA ALA A 326 -9.31 18.60 -17.33
C ALA A 326 -9.35 17.15 -17.79
N PHE A 327 -9.48 16.21 -16.86
CA PHE A 327 -9.41 14.77 -17.14
C PHE A 327 -10.68 14.05 -16.72
N VAL A 328 -11.08 13.08 -17.54
CA VAL A 328 -12.12 12.11 -17.22
C VAL A 328 -11.50 10.71 -17.23
N LYS A 329 -11.54 10.06 -16.06
CA LYS A 329 -11.12 8.67 -15.90
C LYS A 329 -12.27 7.75 -16.30
N ASN A 330 -12.00 6.78 -17.18
CA ASN A 330 -12.97 5.77 -17.52
C ASN A 330 -13.07 4.72 -16.41
N GLY A 331 -14.07 4.85 -15.55
CA GLY A 331 -14.30 3.94 -14.42
C GLY A 331 -14.72 2.51 -14.80
N TYR A 332 -15.06 2.27 -16.07
CA TYR A 332 -15.46 0.95 -16.57
C TYR A 332 -14.28 0.14 -17.10
N VAL A 333 -13.10 0.73 -17.24
CA VAL A 333 -11.88 0.03 -17.66
C VAL A 333 -11.15 -0.47 -16.44
N GLY A 334 -11.31 -1.77 -16.13
CA GLY A 334 -10.52 -2.46 -15.13
C GLY A 334 -9.07 -2.69 -15.60
N ARG A 335 -8.17 -3.07 -14.69
CA ARG A 335 -6.77 -3.44 -15.02
C ARG A 335 -6.67 -4.77 -15.81
N THR A 336 -7.71 -5.56 -15.84
CA THR A 336 -7.83 -6.82 -16.59
C THR A 336 -8.01 -6.65 -18.11
N PHE A 337 -7.98 -5.41 -18.61
CA PHE A 337 -8.07 -5.19 -20.06
C PHE A 337 -6.92 -5.91 -20.77
N ILE A 338 -7.26 -6.74 -21.80
CA ILE A 338 -6.31 -7.54 -22.61
C ILE A 338 -5.12 -6.67 -23.00
N LYS A 339 -3.91 -7.07 -22.56
CA LYS A 339 -2.68 -6.31 -22.79
C LYS A 339 -2.40 -6.18 -24.30
N PRO A 340 -2.38 -4.98 -24.87
CA PRO A 340 -2.01 -4.80 -26.25
C PRO A 340 -0.52 -5.05 -26.47
N LYS A 341 -0.14 -5.51 -27.67
CA LYS A 341 1.27 -5.58 -28.10
C LYS A 341 1.94 -4.21 -28.03
N GLN A 342 3.26 -4.16 -27.99
CA GLN A 342 4.08 -2.94 -27.77
C GLN A 342 3.66 -1.72 -28.62
N SER A 343 3.17 -1.93 -29.86
CA SER A 343 2.63 -0.88 -30.73
C SER A 343 1.26 -0.31 -30.28
N GLN A 344 0.60 -0.93 -29.30
CA GLN A 344 -0.72 -0.53 -28.79
C GLN A 344 -0.65 0.14 -27.40
N ARG A 345 0.56 0.34 -26.84
CA ARG A 345 0.79 1.01 -25.55
C ARG A 345 0.26 2.44 -25.56
N GLU A 346 0.35 3.12 -26.68
CA GLU A 346 -0.19 4.45 -26.87
C GLU A 346 -1.71 4.52 -26.66
N SER A 347 -2.43 3.47 -26.96
CA SER A 347 -3.88 3.40 -26.77
C SER A 347 -4.29 3.19 -25.31
N SER A 348 -3.45 2.58 -24.46
CA SER A 348 -3.84 2.15 -23.11
C SER A 348 -4.08 3.31 -22.12
N VAL A 349 -3.30 4.39 -22.19
CA VAL A 349 -3.54 5.57 -21.35
C VAL A 349 -4.79 6.32 -21.84
N ARG A 350 -4.96 6.49 -23.15
CA ARG A 350 -6.16 7.12 -23.73
C ARG A 350 -7.45 6.39 -23.42
N VAL A 351 -7.41 5.05 -23.29
CA VAL A 351 -8.57 4.27 -22.89
C VAL A 351 -8.96 4.52 -21.42
N LYS A 352 -7.97 4.80 -20.56
CA LYS A 352 -8.18 5.04 -19.13
C LYS A 352 -8.45 6.50 -18.78
N LEU A 353 -7.83 7.44 -19.52
CA LEU A 353 -7.84 8.86 -19.21
C LEU A 353 -8.06 9.69 -20.49
N ASN A 354 -9.10 10.53 -20.51
CA ASN A 354 -9.40 11.44 -21.60
C ASN A 354 -9.32 12.89 -21.13
N VAL A 355 -8.87 13.79 -22.03
CA VAL A 355 -8.82 15.23 -21.77
C VAL A 355 -10.11 15.90 -22.22
N LEU A 356 -10.66 16.77 -21.40
CA LEU A 356 -11.77 17.66 -21.72
C LEU A 356 -11.23 18.86 -22.52
N LYS A 357 -11.32 18.79 -23.84
CA LYS A 357 -10.77 19.82 -24.76
C LYS A 357 -11.28 21.21 -24.45
N ASP A 358 -12.59 21.36 -24.23
CA ASP A 358 -13.21 22.66 -23.95
C ASP A 358 -12.73 23.28 -22.62
N ALA A 359 -12.25 22.46 -21.71
CA ALA A 359 -11.71 22.93 -20.42
C ALA A 359 -10.31 23.53 -20.56
N VAL A 360 -9.49 23.06 -21.50
CA VAL A 360 -8.05 23.38 -21.59
C VAL A 360 -7.66 24.17 -22.83
N ALA A 361 -8.46 24.14 -23.89
CA ALA A 361 -8.12 24.80 -25.15
C ALA A 361 -7.84 26.30 -24.97
N GLY A 362 -6.68 26.75 -25.45
CA GLY A 362 -6.23 28.17 -25.42
C GLY A 362 -5.76 28.64 -24.03
N LYS A 363 -5.77 27.77 -23.00
CA LYS A 363 -5.40 28.10 -21.62
C LYS A 363 -3.96 27.67 -21.27
N ARG A 364 -3.33 28.43 -20.36
CA ARG A 364 -2.13 28.01 -19.62
C ARG A 364 -2.59 27.19 -18.43
N VAL A 365 -2.17 25.94 -18.38
CA VAL A 365 -2.66 24.94 -17.43
C VAL A 365 -1.58 24.57 -16.43
N ILE A 366 -1.88 24.61 -15.14
CA ILE A 366 -1.06 23.98 -14.10
C ILE A 366 -1.59 22.59 -13.88
N MET A 367 -0.80 21.58 -14.21
CA MET A 367 -1.09 20.18 -13.98
C MET A 367 -0.41 19.71 -12.68
N ILE A 368 -1.20 19.26 -11.73
CA ILE A 368 -0.69 18.72 -10.45
C ILE A 368 -0.76 17.19 -10.49
N ASP A 369 0.38 16.55 -10.20
CA ASP A 369 0.47 15.11 -10.03
C ASP A 369 1.19 14.76 -8.71
N ASP A 370 1.11 13.50 -8.26
CA ASP A 370 1.75 13.07 -7.00
C ASP A 370 3.26 12.87 -7.16
N SER A 371 3.70 12.27 -8.25
CA SER A 371 5.10 11.85 -8.43
C SER A 371 5.48 11.68 -9.90
N ILE A 372 6.77 11.74 -10.19
CA ILE A 372 7.37 11.27 -11.45
C ILE A 372 8.45 10.25 -11.11
N VAL A 373 8.26 9.01 -11.55
CA VAL A 373 9.22 7.91 -11.31
C VAL A 373 10.10 7.69 -12.54
N ARG A 374 9.52 7.22 -13.65
CA ARG A 374 10.22 6.99 -14.93
C ARG A 374 10.02 8.09 -15.98
N GLY A 375 8.97 8.89 -15.83
CA GLY A 375 8.70 10.06 -16.68
C GLY A 375 7.80 9.80 -17.91
N THR A 376 7.64 8.57 -18.34
CA THR A 376 6.86 8.20 -19.55
C THR A 376 5.37 8.53 -19.42
N THR A 377 4.77 8.33 -18.26
CA THR A 377 3.38 8.69 -17.98
C THR A 377 3.17 10.21 -18.03
N SER A 378 4.07 10.97 -17.39
CA SER A 378 3.97 12.43 -17.33
C SER A 378 4.14 13.08 -18.71
N ASP A 379 5.12 12.63 -19.52
CA ASP A 379 5.29 13.06 -20.91
C ASP A 379 3.98 12.88 -21.72
N ARG A 380 3.37 11.72 -21.56
CA ARG A 380 2.14 11.40 -22.28
C ARG A 380 0.96 12.28 -21.84
N ILE A 381 0.78 12.52 -20.56
CA ILE A 381 -0.30 13.37 -20.04
C ILE A 381 -0.09 14.81 -20.50
N VAL A 382 1.14 15.33 -20.46
CA VAL A 382 1.49 16.66 -20.99
C VAL A 382 1.18 16.75 -22.49
N SER A 383 1.58 15.74 -23.27
CA SER A 383 1.28 15.67 -24.70
C SER A 383 -0.21 15.68 -24.98
N MET A 384 -1.02 14.92 -24.20
CA MET A 384 -2.49 14.90 -24.34
C MET A 384 -3.12 16.28 -24.08
N LEU A 385 -2.63 17.05 -23.09
CA LEU A 385 -3.10 18.40 -22.82
C LEU A 385 -2.74 19.34 -23.97
N LYS A 386 -1.52 19.27 -24.51
CA LYS A 386 -1.08 20.07 -25.67
C LYS A 386 -1.87 19.72 -26.94
N GLU A 387 -2.11 18.44 -27.22
CA GLU A 387 -2.96 17.97 -28.32
C GLU A 387 -4.42 18.46 -28.18
N ALA A 388 -4.90 18.60 -26.94
CA ALA A 388 -6.23 19.15 -26.64
C ALA A 388 -6.29 20.68 -26.78
N GLY A 389 -5.18 21.34 -27.11
CA GLY A 389 -5.10 22.79 -27.39
C GLY A 389 -4.70 23.63 -26.18
N ALA A 390 -4.14 23.07 -25.12
CA ALA A 390 -3.53 23.86 -24.06
C ALA A 390 -2.39 24.73 -24.62
N LYS A 391 -2.35 26.01 -24.23
CA LYS A 391 -1.33 26.95 -24.68
C LYS A 391 0.01 26.71 -24.03
N GLU A 392 -0.02 26.43 -22.74
CA GLU A 392 1.12 26.07 -21.90
C GLU A 392 0.69 25.00 -20.88
N VAL A 393 1.62 24.11 -20.51
CA VAL A 393 1.41 23.07 -19.49
C VAL A 393 2.53 23.14 -18.46
N HIS A 394 2.21 23.63 -17.28
CA HIS A 394 3.12 23.76 -16.15
C HIS A 394 2.91 22.60 -15.18
N VAL A 395 3.90 21.73 -15.02
CA VAL A 395 3.80 20.55 -14.17
C VAL A 395 4.27 20.87 -12.76
N ARG A 396 3.49 20.45 -11.77
CA ARG A 396 3.81 20.56 -10.34
C ARG A 396 3.60 19.21 -9.66
N ILE A 397 4.61 18.72 -8.98
CA ILE A 397 4.65 17.38 -8.37
C ILE A 397 4.59 17.52 -6.86
N SER A 398 3.60 16.87 -6.23
CA SER A 398 3.35 16.98 -4.79
C SER A 398 4.23 16.08 -3.92
N SER A 399 5.29 15.49 -4.50
CA SER A 399 6.40 14.87 -3.80
C SER A 399 7.74 15.54 -4.16
N PRO A 400 8.80 15.34 -3.36
CA PRO A 400 10.17 15.53 -3.82
C PRO A 400 10.54 14.53 -4.94
N PRO A 401 11.60 14.77 -5.73
CA PRO A 401 12.07 13.83 -6.75
C PRO A 401 12.57 12.53 -6.11
N PHE A 402 12.22 11.39 -6.71
CA PHE A 402 12.76 10.08 -6.33
C PHE A 402 14.21 9.92 -6.80
N LEU A 403 15.12 9.70 -5.84
CA LEU A 403 16.55 9.55 -6.11
C LEU A 403 17.08 8.15 -5.77
N TYR A 404 16.38 7.41 -4.93
CA TYR A 404 16.81 6.12 -4.39
C TYR A 404 15.66 5.11 -4.38
N PRO A 405 15.98 3.80 -4.50
CA PRO A 405 14.98 2.74 -4.41
C PRO A 405 14.38 2.64 -2.99
N CYS A 406 13.28 1.91 -2.87
CA CYS A 406 12.69 1.57 -1.59
C CYS A 406 12.96 0.10 -1.23
N TYR A 407 13.29 -0.15 0.05
CA TYR A 407 13.52 -1.50 0.58
C TYR A 407 12.41 -1.96 1.55
N PHE A 408 11.41 -1.12 1.79
CA PHE A 408 10.39 -1.28 2.83
C PHE A 408 8.97 -1.46 2.27
N GLY A 409 8.87 -2.09 1.08
CA GLY A 409 7.61 -2.54 0.51
C GLY A 409 6.96 -1.60 -0.51
N THR A 410 7.62 -0.50 -0.91
CA THR A 410 7.19 0.29 -2.08
C THR A 410 7.97 -0.17 -3.30
N ASP A 411 7.30 -0.44 -4.41
CA ASP A 411 7.93 -0.79 -5.67
C ASP A 411 8.53 0.47 -6.35
N VAL A 412 9.59 1.01 -5.74
CA VAL A 412 10.44 2.03 -6.35
C VAL A 412 11.62 1.31 -6.99
N PRO A 413 11.75 1.39 -8.32
CA PRO A 413 12.77 0.65 -9.05
C PRO A 413 14.19 1.11 -8.69
N ASP A 414 15.18 0.41 -9.23
CA ASP A 414 16.59 0.76 -9.07
C ASP A 414 16.89 2.17 -9.57
N SER A 415 17.91 2.79 -8.97
CA SER A 415 18.21 4.20 -9.20
C SER A 415 18.41 4.56 -10.68
N ASP A 416 18.92 3.64 -11.51
CA ASP A 416 19.13 3.84 -12.95
C ASP A 416 17.82 3.99 -13.73
N GLN A 417 16.72 3.46 -13.23
CA GLN A 417 15.38 3.58 -13.82
C GLN A 417 14.63 4.83 -13.32
N LEU A 418 15.13 5.50 -12.28
CA LEU A 418 14.52 6.73 -11.74
C LEU A 418 14.89 7.92 -12.62
N ILE A 419 13.88 8.64 -13.13
CA ILE A 419 14.12 9.78 -14.02
C ILE A 419 14.96 10.88 -13.36
N ALA A 420 14.81 11.08 -12.05
CA ALA A 420 15.52 12.11 -11.31
C ALA A 420 16.95 11.70 -10.88
N TYR A 421 17.31 10.42 -11.06
CA TYR A 421 18.66 9.97 -10.77
C TYR A 421 19.63 10.52 -11.83
N ASN A 422 20.64 11.25 -11.40
CA ASN A 422 21.64 11.88 -12.26
C ASN A 422 21.10 12.87 -13.32
N ARG A 423 19.88 13.44 -13.11
CA ARG A 423 19.32 14.47 -13.99
C ARG A 423 18.88 15.70 -13.20
N THR A 424 19.03 16.84 -13.83
CA THR A 424 18.52 18.11 -13.33
C THR A 424 17.02 18.21 -13.57
N ILE A 425 16.34 19.08 -12.81
CA ILE A 425 14.89 19.36 -13.01
C ILE A 425 14.64 19.88 -14.44
N GLU A 426 15.59 20.64 -15.01
CA GLU A 426 15.43 21.17 -16.38
C GLU A 426 15.50 20.05 -17.44
N GLU A 427 16.39 19.05 -17.27
CA GLU A 427 16.42 17.89 -18.15
C GLU A 427 15.14 17.06 -18.05
N ILE A 428 14.61 16.87 -16.83
CA ILE A 428 13.33 16.19 -16.61
C ILE A 428 12.18 16.98 -17.26
N ARG A 429 12.17 18.32 -17.14
CA ARG A 429 11.21 19.19 -17.81
C ARG A 429 11.21 18.97 -19.33
N GLN A 430 12.41 18.91 -19.92
CA GLN A 430 12.55 18.67 -21.37
C GLN A 430 12.04 17.29 -21.77
N ILE A 431 12.34 16.26 -20.99
CA ILE A 431 11.86 14.87 -21.23
C ILE A 431 10.33 14.80 -21.15
N THR A 432 9.72 15.45 -20.17
CA THR A 432 8.26 15.45 -19.99
C THR A 432 7.54 16.42 -20.93
N GLY A 433 8.26 17.24 -21.70
CA GLY A 433 7.68 18.21 -22.60
C GLY A 433 6.92 19.36 -21.93
N ALA A 434 7.06 19.54 -20.63
CA ALA A 434 6.39 20.59 -19.86
C ALA A 434 6.99 21.98 -20.13
N ASP A 435 6.18 23.03 -20.03
CA ASP A 435 6.67 24.41 -20.17
C ASP A 435 7.39 24.89 -18.90
N SER A 436 7.00 24.37 -17.73
CA SER A 436 7.78 24.45 -16.49
C SER A 436 7.53 23.24 -15.60
N LEU A 437 8.50 22.89 -14.76
CA LEU A 437 8.43 21.78 -13.80
C LEU A 437 8.84 22.25 -12.40
N GLY A 438 8.05 21.90 -11.40
CA GLY A 438 8.37 22.13 -9.99
C GLY A 438 7.98 20.95 -9.12
N TYR A 439 8.84 20.60 -8.18
CA TYR A 439 8.62 19.58 -7.18
C TYR A 439 8.36 20.18 -5.80
N LEU A 440 7.63 19.46 -4.96
CA LEU A 440 7.55 19.77 -3.54
C LEU A 440 8.97 19.70 -2.94
N LYS A 441 9.33 20.72 -2.16
CA LYS A 441 10.63 20.73 -1.47
C LYS A 441 10.62 19.76 -0.30
N LEU A 442 11.75 19.11 -0.04
CA LEU A 442 11.93 18.17 1.06
C LEU A 442 11.58 18.79 2.42
N GLU A 443 11.95 20.07 2.61
CA GLU A 443 11.71 20.83 3.84
C GLU A 443 10.22 21.07 4.15
N ARG A 444 9.33 20.84 3.15
CA ARG A 444 7.88 20.97 3.30
C ARG A 444 7.21 19.70 3.83
N LEU A 445 7.87 18.55 3.77
CA LEU A 445 7.28 17.29 4.23
C LEU A 445 6.77 17.32 5.68
N PRO A 446 7.45 17.96 6.65
CA PRO A 446 6.92 18.11 7.99
C PRO A 446 5.57 18.85 8.08
N GLU A 447 5.29 19.79 7.15
CA GLU A 447 4.00 20.49 7.11
C GLU A 447 2.85 19.53 6.75
N LEU A 448 3.09 18.60 5.81
CA LEU A 448 2.12 17.60 5.38
C LEU A 448 1.74 16.64 6.48
N THR A 449 2.63 16.43 7.42
CA THR A 449 2.60 15.34 8.40
C THR A 449 2.44 15.83 9.83
N GLY A 450 2.13 17.12 10.01
CA GLY A 450 1.97 17.74 11.34
C GLY A 450 3.22 17.66 12.22
N GLY A 451 4.41 17.71 11.61
CA GLY A 451 5.70 17.69 12.31
C GLY A 451 6.14 16.30 12.80
N ARG A 452 5.45 15.23 12.43
CA ARG A 452 5.84 13.86 12.81
C ARG A 452 7.05 13.37 12.01
N GLN A 453 7.79 12.41 12.58
CA GLN A 453 8.91 11.75 11.92
C GLN A 453 8.43 10.74 10.87
N PHE A 454 9.08 10.78 9.69
CA PHE A 454 8.78 9.93 8.54
C PHE A 454 10.03 9.40 7.88
N CYS A 455 9.91 8.23 7.25
CA CYS A 455 10.90 7.74 6.31
C CYS A 455 10.89 8.61 5.06
N GLN A 456 12.07 9.09 4.67
CA GLN A 456 12.32 9.89 3.47
C GLN A 456 13.42 9.25 2.61
N GLY A 457 13.65 7.94 2.78
CA GLY A 457 14.77 7.23 2.17
C GLY A 457 14.80 7.33 0.65
N CYS A 458 13.64 7.19 0.00
CA CYS A 458 13.50 7.31 -1.46
C CYS A 458 13.89 8.70 -2.02
N PHE A 459 13.88 9.75 -1.20
CA PHE A 459 14.28 11.10 -1.57
C PHE A 459 15.71 11.45 -1.14
N THR A 460 16.20 10.87 -0.05
CA THR A 460 17.43 11.33 0.63
C THR A 460 18.56 10.30 0.69
N GLY A 461 18.26 9.02 0.43
CA GLY A 461 19.19 7.91 0.65
C GLY A 461 19.45 7.61 2.12
N LYS A 462 18.60 8.11 3.03
CA LYS A 462 18.71 7.88 4.47
C LYS A 462 17.43 7.21 4.97
N TRP A 463 17.55 5.97 5.38
CA TRP A 463 16.44 5.18 5.89
C TRP A 463 16.52 5.04 7.41
N PRO A 464 15.38 4.81 8.11
CA PRO A 464 15.36 4.52 9.55
C PRO A 464 16.06 3.22 9.93
N ILE A 465 16.16 2.28 8.99
CA ILE A 465 16.84 0.99 9.09
C ILE A 465 17.83 0.90 7.94
N ASP A 466 19.00 0.33 8.17
CA ASP A 466 19.97 0.09 7.11
C ASP A 466 19.36 -0.79 6.00
N PRO A 467 19.58 -0.43 4.73
CA PRO A 467 19.16 -1.27 3.61
C PRO A 467 19.88 -2.61 3.63
N PRO A 468 19.39 -3.64 2.93
CA PRO A 468 20.08 -4.92 2.83
C PRO A 468 21.48 -4.73 2.25
N LYS A 469 22.48 -5.46 2.76
CA LYS A 469 23.88 -5.36 2.34
C LYS A 469 24.12 -5.85 0.92
N GLU A 470 23.28 -6.76 0.46
CA GLU A 470 23.28 -7.29 -0.91
C GLU A 470 21.88 -7.05 -1.49
N ASP A 471 21.80 -6.68 -2.74
CA ASP A 471 20.51 -6.58 -3.44
C ASP A 471 20.06 -7.98 -3.84
N ILE A 472 19.25 -8.57 -2.99
CA ILE A 472 18.75 -9.93 -3.11
C ILE A 472 17.29 -9.95 -3.60
N ARG A 473 16.78 -8.82 -4.13
CA ARG A 473 15.50 -8.79 -4.82
C ARG A 473 15.56 -9.76 -6.00
N GLY A 474 14.68 -10.76 -5.99
CA GLY A 474 14.64 -11.80 -7.02
C GLY A 474 15.49 -13.05 -6.78
N GLU A 475 16.28 -13.16 -5.70
CA GLU A 475 17.09 -14.37 -5.42
C GLU A 475 16.23 -15.66 -5.28
N TYR A 476 14.93 -15.50 -4.96
CA TYR A 476 14.00 -16.61 -4.76
C TYR A 476 12.87 -16.65 -5.81
N ASP A 477 12.95 -15.83 -6.86
CA ASP A 477 11.93 -15.78 -7.93
C ASP A 477 12.21 -16.76 -9.07
N ALA A 478 13.30 -17.57 -8.96
CA ALA A 478 13.72 -18.56 -9.96
C ALA A 478 13.17 -19.97 -9.69
#